data_f6763c3bd7ed41a9acc239200d2c21cc
#
_entry.id   f6763c3bd7ed41a9acc239200d2c21cc
#
_cell.length_a   1.000
_cell.length_b   1.000
_cell.length_c   1.000
_cell.angle_alpha   90.00
_cell.angle_beta   90.00
_cell.angle_gamma   90.00
#
_symmetry.space_group_name_H-M   'P 1'
#
loop_
_entity.id
_entity.type
_entity.pdbx_description
1 polymer ?
#
loop_
_entity_poly.entity_id
_entity_poly.type
_entity_poly.pdbx_seq_one_letter_code
_entity_poly.pdbx_strand_id
1 'polypeptide(L)'
;MSKGSVLPQYIAGLSASFGALCMGASIGWSSPVEKKITESFDYGFEISSSQFSWVSSLLTLGATVICIPIGFAIDWIGRRPTMLALIPPYMVGWVLMLFANNVTMLYFGRFILGMCGGAFCVTAPMYCTEICQTALRGTIGAFFQLLIVSGVFYGYLVGAFLPLLTINILCAILPLIFATIHFFMPESPVYLAMKGRNEDAAKSLQWLRGKNANIDDELKEIMEESQKQIDMPKVNILSALRRPIVLKGLGIAVLLQVFQQWTGINAILFYSTSIFEDTGSGLTGTDSTLIIGFAQVTSTLVGVAIVDKAGRRILLLISGILMAVTTALMGVYFQLSESNPGSMDDFGWLPISSICIFIVFFSIGFGPVPWLVMAELFSEDVKSVAGSIAGTSNWLSAFMVTLLFPILKNSIGPGPTFWIFTVIAVLAFLYSLFFVPETKGKTIIEIQEMLSGGKSVNNSSGADKEQT
;
A
#
# COMPACT_ATOMS: atom_id res chain seq x y z
N MET A 1 3.09 -19.91 34.03
CA MET A 1 2.23 -19.66 32.85
C MET A 1 2.95 -20.22 31.63
N SER A 2 2.37 -21.20 30.94
CA SER A 2 2.94 -21.74 29.68
C SER A 2 2.90 -20.63 28.64
N LYS A 3 4.04 -20.17 28.17
CA LYS A 3 4.12 -19.20 27.05
C LYS A 3 3.47 -19.86 25.83
N GLY A 4 2.37 -19.30 25.36
CA GLY A 4 1.69 -19.77 24.14
C GLY A 4 2.64 -19.80 22.94
N SER A 5 2.36 -20.64 21.96
CA SER A 5 3.13 -20.70 20.71
C SER A 5 2.85 -19.45 19.86
N VAL A 6 3.90 -18.80 19.38
CA VAL A 6 3.80 -17.65 18.48
C VAL A 6 3.72 -18.07 17.00
N LEU A 7 4.11 -19.30 16.69
CA LEU A 7 4.19 -19.83 15.33
C LEU A 7 2.84 -19.78 14.55
N PRO A 8 1.68 -20.15 15.15
CA PRO A 8 0.40 -20.04 14.44
C PRO A 8 0.05 -18.62 14.04
N GLN A 9 0.42 -17.61 14.85
CA GLN A 9 0.19 -16.21 14.53
C GLN A 9 1.03 -15.76 13.31
N TYR A 10 2.29 -16.21 13.24
CA TYR A 10 3.15 -15.96 12.07
C TYR A 10 2.58 -16.62 10.81
N ILE A 11 2.13 -17.87 10.90
CA ILE A 11 1.53 -18.58 9.77
C ILE A 11 0.27 -17.87 9.28
N ALA A 12 -0.64 -17.51 10.19
CA ALA A 12 -1.87 -16.81 9.84
C ALA A 12 -1.60 -15.42 9.25
N GLY A 13 -0.67 -14.65 9.84
CA GLY A 13 -0.28 -13.33 9.35
C GLY A 13 0.40 -13.37 7.98
N LEU A 14 1.33 -14.31 7.76
CA LEU A 14 1.94 -14.53 6.45
C LEU A 14 0.90 -14.96 5.40
N SER A 15 0.00 -15.87 5.78
CA SER A 15 -1.09 -16.31 4.92
C SER A 15 -1.97 -15.14 4.46
N ALA A 16 -2.41 -14.28 5.38
CA ALA A 16 -3.22 -13.11 5.05
C ALA A 16 -2.44 -12.12 4.16
N SER A 17 -1.18 -11.85 4.51
CA SER A 17 -0.31 -10.93 3.77
C SER A 17 0.05 -11.46 2.38
N PHE A 18 -0.12 -12.76 2.09
CA PHE A 18 0.08 -13.30 0.74
C PHE A 18 -0.91 -12.70 -0.28
N GLY A 19 -2.09 -12.22 0.14
CA GLY A 19 -2.97 -11.42 -0.70
C GLY A 19 -2.32 -10.12 -1.19
N ALA A 20 -1.47 -9.50 -0.39
CA ALA A 20 -0.67 -8.34 -0.80
C ALA A 20 0.38 -8.70 -1.87
N LEU A 21 0.98 -9.90 -1.80
CA LEU A 21 1.88 -10.40 -2.84
C LEU A 21 1.15 -10.54 -4.19
N CYS A 22 -0.10 -10.99 -4.20
CA CYS A 22 -0.92 -11.06 -5.41
C CYS A 22 -1.12 -9.67 -6.04
N MET A 23 -1.40 -8.65 -5.21
CA MET A 23 -1.51 -7.25 -5.68
C MET A 23 -0.17 -6.74 -6.20
N GLY A 24 0.92 -6.99 -5.46
CA GLY A 24 2.27 -6.64 -5.89
C GLY A 24 2.65 -7.24 -7.24
N ALA A 25 2.36 -8.52 -7.47
CA ALA A 25 2.59 -9.19 -8.74
C ALA A 25 1.78 -8.55 -9.89
N SER A 26 0.54 -8.12 -9.60
CA SER A 26 -0.28 -7.40 -10.57
C SER A 26 0.26 -5.99 -10.90
N ILE A 27 0.91 -5.32 -9.95
CA ILE A 27 1.63 -4.05 -10.17
C ILE A 27 2.88 -4.30 -11.01
N GLY A 28 3.74 -5.24 -10.57
CA GLY A 28 5.00 -5.56 -11.22
C GLY A 28 4.86 -6.14 -12.63
N TRP A 29 3.71 -6.71 -12.97
CA TRP A 29 3.37 -7.19 -14.31
C TRP A 29 3.50 -6.08 -15.37
N SER A 30 3.16 -4.84 -15.04
CA SER A 30 2.99 -3.76 -16.03
C SER A 30 4.29 -3.38 -16.72
N SER A 31 5.38 -3.17 -15.98
CA SER A 31 6.63 -2.65 -16.53
C SER A 31 7.28 -3.57 -17.57
N PRO A 32 7.54 -4.86 -17.31
CA PRO A 32 8.19 -5.72 -18.32
C PRO A 32 7.26 -6.15 -19.45
N VAL A 33 5.93 -6.02 -19.27
CA VAL A 33 4.94 -6.44 -20.28
C VAL A 33 4.59 -5.31 -21.24
N GLU A 34 4.87 -4.05 -20.92
CA GLU A 34 4.57 -2.89 -21.76
C GLU A 34 4.98 -3.13 -23.22
N LYS A 35 6.25 -3.40 -23.47
CA LYS A 35 6.76 -3.61 -24.82
C LYS A 35 6.30 -4.90 -25.47
N LYS A 36 6.11 -5.96 -24.69
CA LYS A 36 5.59 -7.22 -25.21
C LYS A 36 4.23 -7.07 -25.87
N ILE A 37 3.42 -6.12 -25.42
CA ILE A 37 2.08 -5.90 -25.98
C ILE A 37 1.96 -4.67 -26.88
N THR A 38 2.82 -3.66 -26.73
CA THR A 38 2.80 -2.46 -27.59
C THR A 38 3.69 -2.56 -28.82
N GLU A 39 4.80 -3.29 -28.76
CA GLU A 39 5.77 -3.41 -29.83
C GLU A 39 5.78 -4.82 -30.45
N SER A 40 5.73 -5.88 -29.62
CA SER A 40 5.78 -7.27 -30.09
C SER A 40 4.40 -7.85 -30.44
N PHE A 41 3.32 -7.17 -30.05
CA PHE A 41 1.93 -7.59 -30.28
C PHE A 41 1.63 -9.01 -29.78
N ASP A 42 2.16 -9.39 -28.63
CA ASP A 42 2.06 -10.75 -28.07
C ASP A 42 0.61 -11.24 -27.86
N TYR A 43 -0.38 -10.33 -27.81
CA TYR A 43 -1.81 -10.66 -27.83
C TYR A 43 -2.40 -10.85 -29.24
N GLY A 44 -1.63 -10.60 -30.32
CA GLY A 44 -2.08 -10.71 -31.68
C GLY A 44 -2.93 -9.53 -32.19
N PHE A 45 -3.00 -8.43 -31.45
CA PHE A 45 -3.64 -7.17 -31.84
C PHE A 45 -2.83 -5.96 -31.35
N GLU A 46 -2.98 -4.84 -32.04
CA GLU A 46 -2.25 -3.61 -31.75
C GLU A 46 -2.83 -2.90 -30.52
N ILE A 47 -1.94 -2.45 -29.64
CA ILE A 47 -2.25 -1.64 -28.47
C ILE A 47 -1.36 -0.41 -28.48
N SER A 48 -1.98 0.77 -28.55
CA SER A 48 -1.24 2.04 -28.49
C SER A 48 -0.71 2.31 -27.07
N SER A 49 0.34 3.14 -26.96
CA SER A 49 0.88 3.58 -25.66
C SER A 49 -0.19 4.24 -24.78
N SER A 50 -1.14 5.00 -25.38
CA SER A 50 -2.26 5.57 -24.64
C SER A 50 -3.21 4.50 -24.08
N GLN A 51 -3.52 3.47 -24.86
CA GLN A 51 -4.32 2.34 -24.40
C GLN A 51 -3.60 1.56 -23.30
N PHE A 52 -2.28 1.38 -23.41
CA PHE A 52 -1.49 0.74 -22.36
C PHE A 52 -1.49 1.56 -21.05
N SER A 53 -1.46 2.88 -21.13
CA SER A 53 -1.61 3.75 -19.97
C SER A 53 -2.92 3.48 -19.21
N TRP A 54 -4.02 3.24 -19.93
CA TRP A 54 -5.28 2.81 -19.34
C TRP A 54 -5.22 1.39 -18.78
N VAL A 55 -4.61 0.42 -19.48
CA VAL A 55 -4.40 -0.94 -18.97
C VAL A 55 -3.67 -0.92 -17.64
N SER A 56 -2.63 -0.10 -17.52
CA SER A 56 -1.85 0.02 -16.30
C SER A 56 -2.61 0.72 -15.17
N SER A 57 -3.24 1.85 -15.46
CA SER A 57 -3.89 2.70 -14.46
C SER A 57 -5.22 2.13 -13.94
N LEU A 58 -5.95 1.35 -14.73
CA LEU A 58 -7.20 0.73 -14.29
C LEU A 58 -7.03 -0.24 -13.11
N LEU A 59 -5.84 -0.79 -12.90
CA LEU A 59 -5.52 -1.55 -11.68
C LEU A 59 -5.68 -0.68 -10.43
N THR A 60 -5.11 0.50 -10.44
CA THR A 60 -5.16 1.43 -9.29
C THR A 60 -6.53 2.10 -9.14
N LEU A 61 -7.25 2.30 -10.24
CA LEU A 61 -8.66 2.74 -10.19
C LEU A 61 -9.57 1.68 -9.57
N GLY A 62 -9.39 0.41 -9.92
CA GLY A 62 -10.10 -0.71 -9.28
C GLY A 62 -9.87 -0.73 -7.77
N ALA A 63 -8.62 -0.57 -7.33
CA ALA A 63 -8.27 -0.47 -5.92
C ALA A 63 -8.93 0.74 -5.24
N THR A 64 -9.02 1.88 -5.91
CA THR A 64 -9.73 3.08 -5.41
C THR A 64 -11.20 2.80 -5.12
N VAL A 65 -11.89 2.20 -6.07
CA VAL A 65 -13.35 1.97 -6.00
C VAL A 65 -13.71 1.00 -4.87
N ILE A 66 -12.88 0.00 -4.60
CA ILE A 66 -13.17 -1.04 -3.60
C ILE A 66 -12.87 -0.62 -2.15
N CYS A 67 -12.02 0.39 -1.92
CA CYS A 67 -11.55 0.76 -0.58
C CYS A 67 -12.68 1.02 0.43
N ILE A 68 -13.78 1.65 0.01
CA ILE A 68 -14.92 1.91 0.90
C ILE A 68 -15.86 0.70 0.98
N PRO A 69 -16.34 0.10 -0.14
CA PRO A 69 -17.25 -1.05 -0.10
C PRO A 69 -16.71 -2.26 0.66
N ILE A 70 -15.41 -2.51 0.57
CA ILE A 70 -14.81 -3.69 1.24
C ILE A 70 -14.93 -3.61 2.77
N GLY A 71 -14.89 -2.43 3.35
CA GLY A 71 -15.09 -2.23 4.78
C GLY A 71 -16.44 -2.80 5.25
N PHE A 72 -17.52 -2.53 4.52
CA PHE A 72 -18.83 -3.09 4.82
C PHE A 72 -18.87 -4.62 4.69
N ALA A 73 -18.22 -5.17 3.68
CA ALA A 73 -18.16 -6.62 3.48
C ALA A 73 -17.41 -7.31 4.62
N ILE A 74 -16.28 -6.75 5.07
CA ILE A 74 -15.49 -7.26 6.20
C ILE A 74 -16.32 -7.31 7.48
N ASP A 75 -17.09 -6.26 7.75
CA ASP A 75 -17.90 -6.18 8.95
C ASP A 75 -19.15 -7.06 8.89
N TRP A 76 -19.64 -7.38 7.69
CA TRP A 76 -20.80 -8.22 7.50
C TRP A 76 -20.47 -9.71 7.57
N ILE A 77 -19.55 -10.20 6.75
CA ILE A 77 -19.27 -11.64 6.58
C ILE A 77 -18.01 -12.13 7.31
N GLY A 78 -17.15 -11.22 7.78
CA GLY A 78 -15.90 -11.54 8.48
C GLY A 78 -14.65 -11.31 7.64
N ARG A 79 -13.50 -11.41 8.28
CA ARG A 79 -12.21 -11.10 7.64
C ARG A 79 -11.77 -12.23 6.71
N ARG A 80 -11.73 -13.46 7.23
CA ARG A 80 -11.34 -14.65 6.48
C ARG A 80 -12.28 -14.95 5.30
N PRO A 81 -13.62 -15.04 5.45
CA PRO A 81 -14.52 -15.29 4.33
C PRO A 81 -14.47 -14.19 3.26
N THR A 82 -14.31 -12.92 3.66
CA THR A 82 -14.15 -11.82 2.70
C THR A 82 -12.92 -12.04 1.82
N MET A 83 -11.75 -12.34 2.42
CA MET A 83 -10.53 -12.60 1.66
C MET A 83 -10.67 -13.81 0.71
N LEU A 84 -11.33 -14.88 1.13
CA LEU A 84 -11.60 -16.04 0.27
C LEU A 84 -12.61 -15.74 -0.84
N ALA A 85 -13.61 -14.89 -0.56
CA ALA A 85 -14.62 -14.47 -1.55
C ALA A 85 -14.04 -13.59 -2.66
N LEU A 86 -12.85 -12.98 -2.45
CA LEU A 86 -12.14 -12.23 -3.50
C LEU A 86 -11.51 -13.14 -4.57
N ILE A 87 -11.32 -14.44 -4.29
CA ILE A 87 -10.61 -15.33 -5.21
C ILE A 87 -11.35 -15.57 -6.52
N PRO A 88 -12.67 -15.88 -6.54
CA PRO A 88 -13.39 -16.05 -7.80
C PRO A 88 -13.30 -14.81 -8.72
N PRO A 89 -13.60 -13.58 -8.28
CA PRO A 89 -13.45 -12.41 -9.14
C PRO A 89 -11.98 -12.14 -9.53
N TYR A 90 -11.01 -12.44 -8.64
CA TYR A 90 -9.58 -12.32 -8.98
C TYR A 90 -9.22 -13.25 -10.16
N MET A 91 -9.72 -14.50 -10.13
CA MET A 91 -9.52 -15.46 -11.22
C MET A 91 -10.21 -15.02 -12.50
N VAL A 92 -11.41 -14.42 -12.43
CA VAL A 92 -12.06 -13.82 -13.61
C VAL A 92 -11.18 -12.75 -14.23
N GLY A 93 -10.56 -11.86 -13.41
CA GLY A 93 -9.61 -10.87 -13.88
C GLY A 93 -8.43 -11.49 -14.66
N TRP A 94 -7.80 -12.52 -14.11
CA TRP A 94 -6.71 -13.22 -14.79
C TRP A 94 -7.15 -13.99 -16.04
N VAL A 95 -8.33 -14.59 -16.04
CA VAL A 95 -8.91 -15.26 -17.23
C VAL A 95 -9.11 -14.24 -18.36
N LEU A 96 -9.62 -13.04 -18.05
CA LEU A 96 -9.71 -11.96 -19.02
C LEU A 96 -8.35 -11.53 -19.57
N MET A 97 -7.30 -11.49 -18.72
CA MET A 97 -5.95 -11.20 -19.15
C MET A 97 -5.33 -12.33 -20.00
N LEU A 98 -5.61 -13.60 -19.69
CA LEU A 98 -5.08 -14.75 -20.42
C LEU A 98 -5.67 -14.91 -21.82
N PHE A 99 -6.96 -14.65 -21.96
CA PHE A 99 -7.72 -14.88 -23.21
C PHE A 99 -8.10 -13.57 -23.90
N ALA A 100 -7.37 -12.48 -23.61
CA ALA A 100 -7.67 -11.20 -24.20
C ALA A 100 -7.51 -11.24 -25.72
N ASN A 101 -8.58 -10.86 -26.43
CA ASN A 101 -8.62 -10.72 -27.89
C ASN A 101 -8.89 -9.28 -28.34
N ASN A 102 -9.05 -8.37 -27.39
CA ASN A 102 -9.20 -6.93 -27.59
C ASN A 102 -8.79 -6.18 -26.32
N VAL A 103 -8.50 -4.88 -26.48
CA VAL A 103 -8.07 -4.01 -25.38
C VAL A 103 -9.11 -3.88 -24.26
N THR A 104 -10.38 -3.98 -24.58
CA THR A 104 -11.48 -3.87 -23.59
C THR A 104 -11.44 -4.99 -22.57
N MET A 105 -11.09 -6.22 -22.99
CA MET A 105 -10.89 -7.33 -22.03
C MET A 105 -9.73 -7.05 -21.07
N LEU A 106 -8.65 -6.44 -21.54
CA LEU A 106 -7.54 -6.03 -20.69
C LEU A 106 -7.97 -4.96 -19.69
N TYR A 107 -8.79 -3.99 -20.10
CA TYR A 107 -9.33 -2.96 -19.21
C TYR A 107 -10.14 -3.57 -18.07
N PHE A 108 -11.11 -4.43 -18.39
CA PHE A 108 -11.91 -5.10 -17.36
C PHE A 108 -11.07 -6.04 -16.50
N GLY A 109 -10.16 -6.81 -17.12
CA GLY A 109 -9.24 -7.68 -16.38
C GLY A 109 -8.43 -6.90 -15.35
N ARG A 110 -7.75 -5.82 -15.76
CA ARG A 110 -6.96 -4.96 -14.87
C ARG A 110 -7.79 -4.29 -13.78
N PHE A 111 -8.98 -3.81 -14.12
CA PHE A 111 -9.88 -3.19 -13.15
C PHE A 111 -10.32 -4.19 -12.06
N ILE A 112 -10.72 -5.40 -12.44
CA ILE A 112 -11.12 -6.46 -11.49
C ILE A 112 -9.93 -6.91 -10.63
N LEU A 113 -8.74 -7.10 -11.24
CA LEU A 113 -7.52 -7.40 -10.49
C LEU A 113 -7.20 -6.32 -9.46
N GLY A 114 -7.40 -5.06 -9.86
CA GLY A 114 -7.25 -3.90 -8.98
C GLY A 114 -8.24 -3.88 -7.82
N MET A 115 -9.51 -4.15 -8.09
CA MET A 115 -10.53 -4.27 -7.03
C MET A 115 -10.16 -5.34 -6.01
N CYS A 116 -9.81 -6.54 -6.47
CA CYS A 116 -9.46 -7.63 -5.57
C CYS A 116 -8.16 -7.35 -4.80
N GLY A 117 -7.13 -6.84 -5.48
CA GLY A 117 -5.85 -6.48 -4.86
C GLY A 117 -6.00 -5.34 -3.85
N GLY A 118 -6.75 -4.29 -4.19
CA GLY A 118 -7.07 -3.18 -3.28
C GLY A 118 -7.86 -3.65 -2.05
N ALA A 119 -8.78 -4.60 -2.23
CA ALA A 119 -9.50 -5.23 -1.12
C ALA A 119 -8.56 -5.97 -0.17
N PHE A 120 -7.55 -6.69 -0.68
CA PHE A 120 -6.51 -7.31 0.16
C PHE A 120 -5.69 -6.27 0.93
N CYS A 121 -5.45 -5.10 0.35
CA CYS A 121 -4.72 -4.02 1.03
C CYS A 121 -5.47 -3.45 2.25
N VAL A 122 -6.77 -3.63 2.33
CA VAL A 122 -7.60 -3.26 3.49
C VAL A 122 -7.77 -4.45 4.45
N THR A 123 -8.09 -5.63 3.91
CA THR A 123 -8.49 -6.79 4.72
C THR A 123 -7.33 -7.46 5.44
N ALA A 124 -6.17 -7.60 4.78
CA ALA A 124 -5.04 -8.32 5.34
C ALA A 124 -4.41 -7.61 6.55
N PRO A 125 -4.12 -6.28 6.54
CA PRO A 125 -3.64 -5.59 7.73
C PRO A 125 -4.62 -5.65 8.90
N MET A 126 -5.93 -5.53 8.63
CA MET A 126 -6.95 -5.62 9.66
C MET A 126 -6.96 -7.00 10.32
N TYR A 127 -7.01 -8.07 9.52
CA TYR A 127 -6.93 -9.44 10.04
C TYR A 127 -5.64 -9.65 10.85
N CYS A 128 -4.48 -9.22 10.35
CA CYS A 128 -3.20 -9.33 11.04
C CYS A 128 -3.20 -8.65 12.42
N THR A 129 -3.79 -7.46 12.54
CA THR A 129 -3.84 -6.73 13.82
C THR A 129 -4.76 -7.40 14.83
N GLU A 130 -5.84 -8.04 14.40
CA GLU A 130 -6.83 -8.70 15.25
C GLU A 130 -6.40 -10.09 15.74
N ILE A 131 -5.56 -10.81 14.99
CA ILE A 131 -5.08 -12.15 15.38
C ILE A 131 -3.84 -12.13 16.27
N CYS A 132 -3.08 -11.01 16.25
CA CYS A 132 -1.77 -10.93 16.88
C CYS A 132 -1.82 -10.46 18.32
N GLN A 133 -0.93 -11.01 19.15
CA GLN A 133 -0.55 -10.41 20.41
C GLN A 133 0.10 -9.03 20.18
N THR A 134 -0.09 -8.13 21.13
CA THR A 134 0.43 -6.74 21.03
C THR A 134 1.92 -6.69 20.73
N ALA A 135 2.71 -7.59 21.31
CA ALA A 135 4.16 -7.67 21.09
C ALA A 135 4.56 -8.07 19.65
N LEU A 136 3.67 -8.71 18.88
CA LEU A 136 3.94 -9.20 17.52
C LEU A 136 3.34 -8.32 16.43
N ARG A 137 2.47 -7.35 16.78
CA ARG A 137 1.76 -6.51 15.81
C ARG A 137 2.68 -5.80 14.83
N GLY A 138 3.81 -5.26 15.31
CA GLY A 138 4.80 -4.59 14.45
C GLY A 138 5.43 -5.54 13.43
N THR A 139 5.88 -6.71 13.87
CA THR A 139 6.52 -7.71 13.00
C THR A 139 5.55 -8.30 11.98
N ILE A 140 4.35 -8.68 12.40
CA ILE A 140 3.36 -9.28 11.51
C ILE A 140 2.75 -8.23 10.56
N GLY A 141 2.57 -6.99 11.03
CA GLY A 141 2.17 -5.87 10.18
C GLY A 141 3.19 -5.56 9.07
N ALA A 142 4.48 -5.77 9.35
CA ALA A 142 5.54 -5.58 8.35
C ALA A 142 5.49 -6.62 7.22
N PHE A 143 4.90 -7.81 7.44
CA PHE A 143 4.74 -8.81 6.38
C PHE A 143 3.91 -8.31 5.21
N PHE A 144 2.88 -7.50 5.48
CA PHE A 144 2.07 -6.91 4.42
C PHE A 144 2.92 -6.09 3.46
N GLN A 145 3.72 -5.15 3.98
CA GLN A 145 4.57 -4.30 3.16
C GLN A 145 5.67 -5.09 2.45
N LEU A 146 6.27 -6.06 3.13
CA LEU A 146 7.31 -6.92 2.55
C LEU A 146 6.75 -7.77 1.40
N LEU A 147 5.55 -8.36 1.57
CA LEU A 147 4.96 -9.23 0.56
C LEU A 147 4.43 -8.45 -0.64
N ILE A 148 3.93 -7.20 -0.48
CA ILE A 148 3.54 -6.40 -1.64
C ILE A 148 4.76 -6.07 -2.51
N VAL A 149 5.88 -5.64 -1.92
CA VAL A 149 7.09 -5.34 -2.69
C VAL A 149 7.76 -6.59 -3.26
N SER A 150 7.68 -7.73 -2.55
CA SER A 150 8.12 -9.02 -3.06
C SER A 150 7.28 -9.48 -4.26
N GLY A 151 5.97 -9.18 -4.25
CA GLY A 151 5.08 -9.40 -5.38
C GLY A 151 5.46 -8.55 -6.58
N VAL A 152 5.80 -7.27 -6.38
CA VAL A 152 6.29 -6.41 -7.47
C VAL A 152 7.57 -6.99 -8.08
N PHE A 153 8.52 -7.37 -7.23
CA PHE A 153 9.77 -8.01 -7.70
C PHE A 153 9.52 -9.34 -8.40
N TYR A 154 8.57 -10.15 -7.91
CA TYR A 154 8.14 -11.37 -8.61
C TYR A 154 7.60 -11.06 -10.01
N GLY A 155 6.74 -10.06 -10.16
CA GLY A 155 6.23 -9.61 -11.47
C GLY A 155 7.35 -9.20 -12.42
N TYR A 156 8.34 -8.46 -11.92
CA TYR A 156 9.54 -8.10 -12.68
C TYR A 156 10.36 -9.33 -13.09
N LEU A 157 10.59 -10.25 -12.15
CA LEU A 157 11.39 -11.45 -12.39
C LEU A 157 10.75 -12.36 -13.46
N VAL A 158 9.46 -12.68 -13.33
CA VAL A 158 8.80 -13.53 -14.33
C VAL A 158 8.64 -12.80 -15.66
N GLY A 159 8.41 -11.48 -15.62
CA GLY A 159 8.30 -10.64 -16.81
C GLY A 159 9.60 -10.50 -17.61
N ALA A 160 10.74 -10.55 -16.91
CA ALA A 160 12.06 -10.45 -17.52
C ALA A 160 12.40 -11.65 -18.44
N PHE A 161 12.06 -12.85 -18.00
CA PHE A 161 12.59 -14.08 -18.62
C PHE A 161 11.55 -14.91 -19.38
N LEU A 162 10.24 -14.62 -19.22
CA LEU A 162 9.19 -15.52 -19.70
C LEU A 162 8.30 -14.85 -20.76
N PRO A 163 7.69 -15.63 -21.65
CA PRO A 163 6.69 -15.12 -22.59
C PRO A 163 5.40 -14.71 -21.85
N LEU A 164 4.65 -13.80 -22.47
CA LEU A 164 3.46 -13.17 -21.89
C LEU A 164 2.43 -14.17 -21.32
N LEU A 165 2.14 -15.23 -22.08
CA LEU A 165 1.19 -16.26 -21.62
C LEU A 165 1.65 -16.90 -20.31
N THR A 166 2.93 -17.25 -20.19
CA THR A 166 3.50 -17.86 -18.98
C THR A 166 3.49 -16.90 -17.80
N ILE A 167 3.79 -15.62 -18.04
CA ILE A 167 3.71 -14.56 -17.01
C ILE A 167 2.30 -14.50 -16.44
N ASN A 168 1.27 -14.45 -17.31
CA ASN A 168 -0.13 -14.37 -16.90
C ASN A 168 -0.54 -15.62 -16.10
N ILE A 169 -0.13 -16.82 -16.52
CA ILE A 169 -0.41 -18.08 -15.80
C ILE A 169 0.23 -18.07 -14.42
N LEU A 170 1.51 -17.70 -14.32
CA LEU A 170 2.24 -17.69 -13.05
C LEU A 170 1.69 -16.66 -12.08
N CYS A 171 1.23 -15.51 -12.56
CA CYS A 171 0.54 -14.53 -11.73
C CYS A 171 -0.87 -15.03 -11.32
N ALA A 172 -1.59 -15.72 -12.20
CA ALA A 172 -2.90 -16.29 -11.91
C ALA A 172 -2.88 -17.43 -10.88
N ILE A 173 -1.77 -18.14 -10.74
CA ILE A 173 -1.60 -19.20 -9.74
C ILE A 173 -1.50 -18.64 -8.31
N LEU A 174 -0.99 -17.43 -8.13
CA LEU A 174 -0.78 -16.85 -6.79
C LEU A 174 -2.08 -16.74 -5.96
N PRO A 175 -3.22 -16.22 -6.48
CA PRO A 175 -4.48 -16.22 -5.74
C PRO A 175 -4.97 -17.62 -5.37
N LEU A 176 -4.70 -18.65 -6.17
CA LEU A 176 -5.06 -20.04 -5.85
C LEU A 176 -4.20 -20.61 -4.72
N ILE A 177 -2.90 -20.29 -4.71
CA ILE A 177 -2.00 -20.62 -3.60
C ILE A 177 -2.49 -19.93 -2.32
N PHE A 178 -2.82 -18.64 -2.41
CA PHE A 178 -3.41 -17.90 -1.29
C PHE A 178 -4.68 -18.62 -0.77
N ALA A 179 -5.62 -18.93 -1.64
CA ALA A 179 -6.87 -19.59 -1.27
C ALA A 179 -6.62 -20.91 -0.52
N THR A 180 -5.69 -21.72 -1.05
CA THR A 180 -5.35 -23.02 -0.45
C THR A 180 -4.80 -22.88 0.96
N ILE A 181 -3.86 -21.93 1.16
CA ILE A 181 -3.23 -21.72 2.46
C ILE A 181 -4.23 -21.06 3.43
N HIS A 182 -4.91 -20.00 2.99
CA HIS A 182 -5.79 -19.19 3.84
C HIS A 182 -7.09 -19.92 4.23
N PHE A 183 -7.50 -20.94 3.46
CA PHE A 183 -8.66 -21.76 3.78
C PHE A 183 -8.54 -22.47 5.15
N PHE A 184 -7.33 -22.81 5.58
CA PHE A 184 -7.08 -23.47 6.87
C PHE A 184 -6.87 -22.51 8.03
N MET A 185 -6.84 -21.19 7.77
CA MET A 185 -6.64 -20.20 8.83
C MET A 185 -7.94 -19.96 9.61
N PRO A 186 -7.86 -19.62 10.91
CA PRO A 186 -9.04 -19.29 11.68
C PRO A 186 -9.62 -17.92 11.31
N GLU A 187 -10.86 -17.65 11.68
CA GLU A 187 -11.44 -16.30 11.63
C GLU A 187 -10.88 -15.46 12.78
N SER A 188 -10.96 -14.14 12.66
CA SER A 188 -10.57 -13.19 13.71
C SER A 188 -11.36 -13.45 15.01
N PRO A 189 -10.67 -13.65 16.17
CA PRO A 189 -11.36 -13.81 17.45
C PRO A 189 -12.09 -12.53 17.86
N VAL A 190 -11.59 -11.36 17.52
CA VAL A 190 -12.21 -10.06 17.76
C VAL A 190 -13.54 -9.95 16.99
N TYR A 191 -13.52 -10.28 15.69
CA TYR A 191 -14.74 -10.29 14.88
C TYR A 191 -15.81 -11.25 15.45
N LEU A 192 -15.40 -12.47 15.81
CA LEU A 192 -16.32 -13.47 16.37
C LEU A 192 -16.95 -13.01 17.68
N ALA A 193 -16.16 -12.38 18.56
CA ALA A 193 -16.65 -11.78 19.79
C ALA A 193 -17.65 -10.63 19.51
N MET A 194 -17.36 -9.74 18.58
CA MET A 194 -18.29 -8.67 18.16
C MET A 194 -19.61 -9.20 17.59
N LYS A 195 -19.62 -10.41 17.04
CA LYS A 195 -20.83 -11.10 16.55
C LYS A 195 -21.51 -11.96 17.62
N GLY A 196 -21.05 -11.94 18.87
CA GLY A 196 -21.57 -12.75 19.97
C GLY A 196 -21.29 -14.25 19.88
N ARG A 197 -20.37 -14.65 18.97
CA ARG A 197 -19.94 -16.04 18.74
C ARG A 197 -18.78 -16.41 19.66
N ASN A 198 -18.99 -16.34 20.95
CA ASN A 198 -17.93 -16.44 21.96
C ASN A 198 -17.22 -17.79 21.97
N GLU A 199 -17.92 -18.91 21.74
CA GLU A 199 -17.32 -20.23 21.65
C GLU A 199 -16.35 -20.35 20.44
N ASP A 200 -16.75 -19.78 19.32
CA ASP A 200 -15.91 -19.78 18.13
C ASP A 200 -14.72 -18.83 18.27
N ALA A 201 -14.91 -17.71 18.97
CA ALA A 201 -13.82 -16.79 19.33
C ALA A 201 -12.79 -17.49 20.21
N ALA A 202 -13.22 -18.27 21.21
CA ALA A 202 -12.35 -19.08 22.06
C ALA A 202 -11.57 -20.13 21.25
N LYS A 203 -12.24 -20.87 20.33
CA LYS A 203 -11.58 -21.85 19.46
C LYS A 203 -10.54 -21.21 18.55
N SER A 204 -10.87 -20.06 17.96
CA SER A 204 -9.94 -19.29 17.12
C SER A 204 -8.73 -18.80 17.91
N LEU A 205 -8.94 -18.22 19.07
CA LEU A 205 -7.89 -17.75 19.94
C LEU A 205 -6.98 -18.90 20.41
N GLN A 206 -7.57 -20.03 20.79
CA GLN A 206 -6.82 -21.23 21.18
C GLN A 206 -5.94 -21.77 20.05
N TRP A 207 -6.45 -21.74 18.80
CA TRP A 207 -5.63 -22.11 17.64
C TRP A 207 -4.44 -21.17 17.46
N LEU A 208 -4.66 -19.85 17.61
CA LEU A 208 -3.63 -18.82 17.46
C LEU A 208 -2.59 -18.81 18.57
N ARG A 209 -2.94 -19.24 19.77
CA ARG A 209 -2.02 -19.27 20.96
C ARG A 209 -1.40 -20.63 21.18
N GLY A 210 -1.94 -21.70 20.51
CA GLY A 210 -1.51 -23.07 20.68
C GLY A 210 -2.33 -23.84 21.73
N LYS A 211 -2.39 -25.16 21.57
CA LYS A 211 -3.31 -26.02 22.33
C LYS A 211 -3.18 -25.96 23.86
N ASN A 212 -2.00 -25.60 24.37
CA ASN A 212 -1.68 -25.60 25.80
C ASN A 212 -1.64 -24.20 26.43
N ALA A 213 -2.01 -23.15 25.66
CA ALA A 213 -2.04 -21.80 26.16
C ALA A 213 -3.28 -21.57 27.04
N ASN A 214 -3.11 -20.86 28.17
CA ASN A 214 -4.24 -20.30 28.88
C ASN A 214 -4.68 -19.02 28.14
N ILE A 215 -5.93 -19.03 27.68
CA ILE A 215 -6.52 -17.92 26.89
C ILE A 215 -7.61 -17.16 27.65
N ASP A 216 -7.94 -17.56 28.90
CA ASP A 216 -9.13 -17.08 29.60
C ASP A 216 -9.09 -15.58 29.85
N ASP A 217 -7.94 -15.06 30.30
CA ASP A 217 -7.78 -13.62 30.54
C ASP A 217 -7.83 -12.81 29.23
N GLU A 218 -7.12 -13.28 28.20
CA GLU A 218 -7.10 -12.62 26.87
C GLU A 218 -8.47 -12.67 26.19
N LEU A 219 -9.17 -13.81 26.28
CA LEU A 219 -10.53 -13.95 25.76
C LEU A 219 -11.50 -13.00 26.46
N LYS A 220 -11.39 -12.88 27.79
CA LYS A 220 -12.22 -11.96 28.58
C LYS A 220 -11.96 -10.51 28.16
N GLU A 221 -10.71 -10.11 27.98
CA GLU A 221 -10.33 -8.77 27.52
C GLU A 221 -10.94 -8.47 26.15
N ILE A 222 -10.81 -9.41 25.18
CA ILE A 222 -11.39 -9.28 23.84
C ILE A 222 -12.91 -9.13 23.91
N MET A 223 -13.60 -9.90 24.76
CA MET A 223 -15.04 -9.83 24.92
C MET A 223 -15.48 -8.50 25.55
N GLU A 224 -14.77 -8.02 26.58
CA GLU A 224 -15.05 -6.73 27.21
C GLU A 224 -14.82 -5.54 26.26
N GLU A 225 -13.74 -5.56 25.48
CA GLU A 225 -13.46 -4.54 24.46
C GLU A 225 -14.49 -4.58 23.32
N SER A 226 -14.87 -5.76 22.87
CA SER A 226 -15.91 -5.93 21.84
C SER A 226 -17.27 -5.42 22.33
N GLN A 227 -17.62 -5.72 23.58
CA GLN A 227 -18.86 -5.22 24.18
C GLN A 227 -18.86 -3.70 24.30
N LYS A 228 -17.75 -3.10 24.74
CA LYS A 228 -17.59 -1.64 24.78
C LYS A 228 -17.79 -1.00 23.41
N GLN A 229 -17.25 -1.61 22.35
CA GLN A 229 -17.43 -1.12 20.97
C GLN A 229 -18.89 -1.20 20.51
N ILE A 230 -19.60 -2.27 20.88
CA ILE A 230 -21.03 -2.44 20.55
C ILE A 230 -21.89 -1.42 21.29
N ASP A 231 -21.57 -1.17 22.57
CA ASP A 231 -22.32 -0.26 23.46
C ASP A 231 -21.96 1.22 23.23
N MET A 232 -20.87 1.51 22.51
CA MET A 232 -20.52 2.89 22.16
C MET A 232 -21.68 3.54 21.38
N PRO A 233 -22.12 4.74 21.77
CA PRO A 233 -23.13 5.46 21.02
C PRO A 233 -22.62 5.65 19.59
N LYS A 234 -23.46 5.29 18.61
CA LYS A 234 -23.13 5.52 17.20
C LYS A 234 -22.90 7.01 16.97
N VAL A 235 -21.64 7.40 17.03
CA VAL A 235 -21.25 8.79 16.75
C VAL A 235 -21.67 9.10 15.32
N ASN A 236 -22.37 10.21 15.15
CA ASN A 236 -22.65 10.68 13.80
C ASN A 236 -21.29 10.98 13.11
N ILE A 237 -20.87 10.09 12.21
CA ILE A 237 -19.56 10.13 11.55
C ILE A 237 -19.32 11.52 10.94
N LEU A 238 -20.35 12.14 10.35
CA LEU A 238 -20.23 13.45 9.74
C LEU A 238 -19.95 14.55 10.79
N SER A 239 -20.54 14.46 11.98
CA SER A 239 -20.27 15.40 13.07
C SER A 239 -18.89 15.18 13.68
N ALA A 240 -18.43 13.94 13.79
CA ALA A 240 -17.10 13.61 14.27
C ALA A 240 -16.01 14.10 13.31
N LEU A 241 -16.20 13.90 12.02
CA LEU A 241 -15.28 14.40 10.97
C LEU A 241 -15.21 15.94 10.94
N ARG A 242 -16.27 16.66 11.36
CA ARG A 242 -16.28 18.14 11.41
C ARG A 242 -15.53 18.72 12.61
N ARG A 243 -15.09 17.92 13.56
CA ARG A 243 -14.25 18.40 14.68
C ARG A 243 -12.95 19.02 14.13
N PRO A 244 -12.55 20.24 14.51
CA PRO A 244 -11.38 20.91 13.93
C PRO A 244 -10.07 20.11 14.02
N ILE A 245 -9.90 19.36 15.12
CA ILE A 245 -8.72 18.49 15.33
C ILE A 245 -8.73 17.33 14.34
N VAL A 246 -9.90 16.70 14.12
CA VAL A 246 -10.05 15.59 13.18
C VAL A 246 -9.82 16.08 11.75
N LEU A 247 -10.31 17.26 11.37
CA LEU A 247 -10.08 17.86 10.06
C LEU A 247 -8.59 18.16 9.82
N LYS A 248 -7.88 18.69 10.83
CA LYS A 248 -6.42 18.88 10.72
C LYS A 248 -5.69 17.55 10.53
N GLY A 249 -6.00 16.56 11.37
CA GLY A 249 -5.44 15.21 11.24
C GLY A 249 -5.74 14.59 9.88
N LEU A 250 -6.98 14.73 9.38
CA LEU A 250 -7.39 14.24 8.07
C LEU A 250 -6.64 14.95 6.93
N GLY A 251 -6.45 16.27 7.04
CA GLY A 251 -5.64 17.03 6.09
C GLY A 251 -4.19 16.51 6.05
N ILE A 252 -3.58 16.23 7.21
CA ILE A 252 -2.23 15.66 7.27
C ILE A 252 -2.20 14.27 6.64
N ALA A 253 -3.11 13.38 7.02
CA ALA A 253 -3.15 12.02 6.51
C ALA A 253 -3.37 11.98 5.00
N VAL A 254 -4.36 12.73 4.47
CA VAL A 254 -4.67 12.76 3.04
C VAL A 254 -3.52 13.36 2.24
N LEU A 255 -2.94 14.49 2.66
CA LEU A 255 -1.84 15.12 1.93
C LEU A 255 -0.58 14.25 1.93
N LEU A 256 -0.25 13.55 3.01
CA LEU A 256 0.85 12.60 3.03
C LEU A 256 0.62 11.46 2.04
N GLN A 257 -0.60 10.94 1.93
CA GLN A 257 -0.97 9.89 0.98
C GLN A 257 -0.92 10.40 -0.48
N VAL A 258 -1.35 11.64 -0.71
CA VAL A 258 -1.23 12.29 -2.02
C VAL A 258 0.24 12.48 -2.39
N PHE A 259 1.05 13.09 -1.52
CA PHE A 259 2.47 13.27 -1.77
C PHE A 259 3.21 11.95 -2.01
N GLN A 260 2.88 10.89 -1.25
CA GLN A 260 3.46 9.56 -1.46
C GLN A 260 3.36 9.12 -2.93
N GLN A 261 2.23 9.36 -3.57
CA GLN A 261 1.99 8.92 -4.95
C GLN A 261 2.55 9.91 -5.98
N TRP A 262 2.33 11.21 -5.76
CA TRP A 262 2.72 12.25 -6.70
C TRP A 262 4.22 12.55 -6.74
N THR A 263 5.03 11.99 -5.83
CA THR A 263 6.51 11.99 -5.95
C THR A 263 7.02 11.07 -7.07
N GLY A 264 6.14 10.28 -7.71
CA GLY A 264 6.48 9.51 -8.90
C GLY A 264 6.74 8.02 -8.68
N ILE A 265 6.51 7.49 -7.46
CA ILE A 265 6.78 6.07 -7.16
C ILE A 265 6.06 5.14 -8.14
N ASN A 266 4.77 5.37 -8.42
CA ASN A 266 4.03 4.51 -9.35
C ASN A 266 4.42 4.71 -10.81
N ALA A 267 4.87 5.91 -11.21
CA ALA A 267 5.49 6.10 -12.52
C ALA A 267 6.72 5.18 -12.68
N ILE A 268 7.57 5.13 -11.65
CA ILE A 268 8.74 4.26 -11.64
C ILE A 268 8.31 2.79 -11.65
N LEU A 269 7.42 2.33 -10.75
CA LEU A 269 7.05 0.92 -10.64
C LEU A 269 6.35 0.35 -11.88
N PHE A 270 5.52 1.15 -12.55
CA PHE A 270 4.73 0.69 -13.70
C PHE A 270 5.46 0.83 -15.04
N TYR A 271 6.46 1.73 -15.14
CA TYR A 271 7.12 2.10 -16.40
C TYR A 271 8.65 2.05 -16.32
N SER A 272 9.23 1.34 -15.35
CA SER A 272 10.70 1.26 -15.17
C SER A 272 11.41 0.84 -16.46
N THR A 273 10.93 -0.20 -17.14
CA THR A 273 11.54 -0.71 -18.37
C THR A 273 11.65 0.39 -19.42
N SER A 274 10.56 1.08 -19.70
CA SER A 274 10.50 2.15 -20.68
C SER A 274 11.32 3.39 -20.26
N ILE A 275 11.37 3.71 -18.96
CA ILE A 275 12.21 4.82 -18.44
C ILE A 275 13.71 4.53 -18.70
N PHE A 276 14.16 3.30 -18.43
CA PHE A 276 15.59 2.98 -18.60
C PHE A 276 16.02 2.80 -20.04
N GLU A 277 15.15 2.34 -20.91
CA GLU A 277 15.47 2.26 -22.33
C GLU A 277 15.66 3.64 -22.96
N ASP A 278 14.90 4.64 -22.50
CA ASP A 278 15.08 6.03 -22.92
C ASP A 278 16.42 6.62 -22.44
N THR A 279 17.09 6.02 -21.47
CA THR A 279 18.36 6.55 -20.94
C THR A 279 19.58 6.19 -21.80
N GLY A 280 19.50 5.18 -22.65
CA GLY A 280 20.67 4.69 -23.41
C GLY A 280 21.83 4.17 -22.55
N SER A 281 21.54 3.76 -21.30
CA SER A 281 22.54 3.48 -20.25
C SER A 281 23.40 2.22 -20.45
N GLY A 282 23.25 1.50 -21.58
CA GLY A 282 23.96 0.24 -21.84
C GLY A 282 23.44 -0.98 -21.06
N LEU A 283 22.61 -0.77 -20.03
CA LEU A 283 21.82 -1.81 -19.38
C LEU A 283 20.47 -1.96 -20.07
N THR A 284 20.01 -3.20 -20.18
CA THR A 284 18.64 -3.38 -20.68
C THR A 284 17.61 -2.84 -19.69
N GLY A 285 16.47 -2.35 -20.17
CA GLY A 285 15.38 -1.93 -19.29
C GLY A 285 14.94 -3.03 -18.32
N THR A 286 15.05 -4.29 -18.77
CA THR A 286 14.76 -5.48 -17.97
C THR A 286 15.74 -5.66 -16.81
N ASP A 287 17.06 -5.56 -17.06
CA ASP A 287 18.09 -5.69 -16.01
C ASP A 287 17.92 -4.59 -14.94
N SER A 288 17.69 -3.36 -15.41
CA SER A 288 17.45 -2.21 -14.53
C SER A 288 16.23 -2.39 -13.65
N THR A 289 15.15 -2.95 -14.19
CA THR A 289 13.91 -3.25 -13.45
C THR A 289 14.13 -4.31 -12.36
N LEU A 290 14.96 -5.32 -12.64
CA LEU A 290 15.33 -6.34 -11.64
C LEU A 290 16.16 -5.75 -10.50
N ILE A 291 17.13 -4.88 -10.82
CA ILE A 291 17.95 -4.18 -9.80
C ILE A 291 17.06 -3.33 -8.88
N ILE A 292 16.11 -2.59 -9.47
CA ILE A 292 15.15 -1.77 -8.70
C ILE A 292 14.28 -2.64 -7.79
N GLY A 293 13.71 -3.72 -8.31
CA GLY A 293 12.88 -4.64 -7.53
C GLY A 293 13.66 -5.26 -6.36
N PHE A 294 14.89 -5.68 -6.59
CA PHE A 294 15.77 -6.20 -5.55
C PHE A 294 16.12 -5.13 -4.50
N ALA A 295 16.47 -3.92 -4.93
CA ALA A 295 16.72 -2.79 -4.05
C ALA A 295 15.50 -2.45 -3.20
N GLN A 296 14.28 -2.52 -3.77
CA GLN A 296 13.04 -2.26 -3.06
C GLN A 296 12.77 -3.30 -1.95
N VAL A 297 12.91 -4.59 -2.24
CA VAL A 297 12.73 -5.65 -1.24
C VAL A 297 13.75 -5.49 -0.11
N THR A 298 15.03 -5.30 -0.44
CA THR A 298 16.11 -5.18 0.54
C THR A 298 15.93 -3.94 1.41
N SER A 299 15.62 -2.80 0.82
CA SER A 299 15.41 -1.55 1.57
C SER A 299 14.15 -1.58 2.44
N THR A 300 13.11 -2.30 2.03
CA THR A 300 11.91 -2.51 2.84
C THR A 300 12.22 -3.34 4.08
N LEU A 301 13.03 -4.41 3.96
CA LEU A 301 13.49 -5.17 5.12
C LEU A 301 14.27 -4.31 6.13
N VAL A 302 15.16 -3.45 5.62
CA VAL A 302 15.91 -2.50 6.46
C VAL A 302 14.99 -1.45 7.07
N GLY A 303 14.02 -0.94 6.29
CA GLY A 303 13.06 0.07 6.72
C GLY A 303 12.21 -0.39 7.90
N VAL A 304 11.76 -1.64 7.90
CA VAL A 304 11.01 -2.24 9.02
C VAL A 304 11.81 -2.18 10.33
N ALA A 305 13.12 -2.39 10.28
CA ALA A 305 13.98 -2.34 11.48
C ALA A 305 14.26 -0.91 11.97
N ILE A 306 14.16 0.09 11.09
CA ILE A 306 14.54 1.49 11.37
C ILE A 306 13.34 2.33 11.78
N VAL A 307 12.15 2.08 11.22
CA VAL A 307 10.97 2.94 11.35
C VAL A 307 10.55 3.18 12.80
N ASP A 308 10.68 2.18 13.67
CA ASP A 308 10.35 2.29 15.10
C ASP A 308 11.44 3.00 15.92
N LYS A 309 12.67 3.08 15.38
CA LYS A 309 13.82 3.67 16.09
C LYS A 309 14.03 5.14 15.73
N ALA A 310 13.83 5.52 14.48
CA ALA A 310 14.22 6.85 13.98
C ALA A 310 13.17 7.95 14.21
N GLY A 311 11.89 7.62 14.35
CA GLY A 311 10.81 8.62 14.41
C GLY A 311 10.23 8.92 13.03
N ARG A 312 8.92 9.25 13.02
CA ARG A 312 8.14 9.33 11.78
C ARG A 312 8.51 10.56 10.95
N ARG A 313 8.59 11.71 11.62
CA ARG A 313 8.91 12.99 10.97
C ARG A 313 10.31 13.02 10.37
N ILE A 314 11.31 12.50 11.09
CA ILE A 314 12.70 12.46 10.62
C ILE A 314 12.82 11.60 9.35
N LEU A 315 12.15 10.44 9.32
CA LEU A 315 12.16 9.57 8.15
C LEU A 315 11.51 10.22 6.94
N LEU A 316 10.40 10.95 7.11
CA LEU A 316 9.77 11.71 6.03
C LEU A 316 10.72 12.82 5.50
N LEU A 317 11.42 13.51 6.37
CA LEU A 317 12.34 14.59 5.96
C LEU A 317 13.54 14.05 5.16
N ILE A 318 14.19 12.99 5.66
CA ILE A 318 15.32 12.36 4.97
C ILE A 318 14.87 11.79 3.62
N SER A 319 13.74 11.07 3.61
CA SER A 319 13.18 10.51 2.41
C SER A 319 12.80 11.62 1.40
N GLY A 320 12.08 12.63 1.82
CA GLY A 320 11.61 13.71 0.95
C GLY A 320 12.75 14.46 0.26
N ILE A 321 13.81 14.82 1.00
CA ILE A 321 14.96 15.55 0.42
C ILE A 321 15.73 14.65 -0.57
N LEU A 322 15.97 13.38 -0.24
CA LEU A 322 16.73 12.49 -1.11
C LEU A 322 15.92 12.08 -2.36
N MET A 323 14.61 11.91 -2.23
CA MET A 323 13.72 11.74 -3.37
C MET A 323 13.73 12.97 -4.29
N ALA A 324 13.73 14.20 -3.72
CA ALA A 324 13.81 15.42 -4.51
C ALA A 324 15.15 15.54 -5.25
N VAL A 325 16.27 15.24 -4.59
CA VAL A 325 17.59 15.26 -5.22
C VAL A 325 17.68 14.26 -6.36
N THR A 326 17.22 13.02 -6.15
CA THR A 326 17.31 11.97 -7.16
C THR A 326 16.40 12.19 -8.37
N THR A 327 15.18 12.72 -8.16
CA THR A 327 14.30 13.11 -9.27
C THR A 327 14.82 14.32 -10.02
N ALA A 328 15.50 15.27 -9.33
CA ALA A 328 16.18 16.38 -9.98
C ALA A 328 17.34 15.90 -10.85
N LEU A 329 18.17 14.95 -10.37
CA LEU A 329 19.23 14.35 -11.17
C LEU A 329 18.70 13.67 -12.43
N MET A 330 17.55 12.98 -12.32
CA MET A 330 16.87 12.40 -13.50
C MET A 330 16.39 13.50 -14.46
N GLY A 331 15.81 14.59 -13.96
CA GLY A 331 15.36 15.73 -14.76
C GLY A 331 16.54 16.36 -15.53
N VAL A 332 17.66 16.60 -14.84
CA VAL A 332 18.90 17.13 -15.47
C VAL A 332 19.43 16.14 -16.53
N TYR A 333 19.52 14.86 -16.21
CA TYR A 333 20.03 13.84 -17.13
C TYR A 333 19.24 13.84 -18.46
N PHE A 334 17.92 13.72 -18.39
CA PHE A 334 17.09 13.69 -19.58
C PHE A 334 17.15 15.01 -20.37
N GLN A 335 17.15 16.15 -19.67
CA GLN A 335 17.20 17.45 -20.32
C GLN A 335 18.51 17.70 -21.05
N LEU A 336 19.65 17.29 -20.47
CA LEU A 336 20.97 17.38 -21.11
C LEU A 336 21.10 16.39 -22.27
N SER A 337 20.60 15.17 -22.10
CA SER A 337 20.60 14.14 -23.16
C SER A 337 19.79 14.58 -24.40
N GLU A 338 18.65 15.24 -24.18
CA GLU A 338 17.82 15.79 -25.26
C GLU A 338 18.49 17.01 -25.94
N SER A 339 19.10 17.92 -25.14
CA SER A 339 19.68 19.16 -25.64
C SER A 339 21.01 18.96 -26.39
N ASN A 340 21.80 17.98 -25.92
CA ASN A 340 23.12 17.67 -26.49
C ASN A 340 23.29 16.14 -26.58
N PRO A 341 22.83 15.50 -27.66
CA PRO A 341 23.00 14.07 -27.87
C PRO A 341 24.45 13.63 -27.74
N GLY A 342 24.72 12.60 -26.94
CA GLY A 342 26.06 12.08 -26.65
C GLY A 342 26.76 12.72 -25.44
N SER A 343 26.25 13.83 -24.87
CA SER A 343 26.87 14.49 -23.70
C SER A 343 26.74 13.65 -22.42
N MET A 344 25.78 12.74 -22.38
CA MET A 344 25.47 11.92 -21.20
C MET A 344 25.93 10.47 -21.34
N ASP A 345 26.63 10.08 -22.41
CA ASP A 345 27.04 8.69 -22.67
C ASP A 345 27.94 8.13 -21.55
N ASP A 346 28.86 8.95 -21.02
CA ASP A 346 29.72 8.57 -19.89
C ASP A 346 28.97 8.50 -18.54
N PHE A 347 27.75 9.04 -18.47
CA PHE A 347 26.92 9.13 -17.26
C PHE A 347 25.73 8.15 -17.28
N GLY A 348 25.73 7.11 -18.12
CA GLY A 348 24.66 6.11 -18.23
C GLY A 348 24.33 5.38 -16.92
N TRP A 349 25.24 5.39 -15.94
CA TRP A 349 25.01 4.85 -14.60
C TRP A 349 24.13 5.77 -13.70
N LEU A 350 24.01 7.08 -14.02
CA LEU A 350 23.33 8.07 -13.18
C LEU A 350 21.82 7.81 -13.02
N PRO A 351 21.06 7.46 -14.08
CA PRO A 351 19.63 7.15 -13.97
C PRO A 351 19.35 5.97 -13.04
N ILE A 352 20.06 4.86 -13.19
CA ILE A 352 19.82 3.68 -12.39
C ILE A 352 20.17 3.91 -10.91
N SER A 353 21.30 4.55 -10.64
CA SER A 353 21.67 4.88 -9.26
C SER A 353 20.69 5.87 -8.64
N SER A 354 20.23 6.89 -9.37
CA SER A 354 19.23 7.84 -8.91
C SER A 354 17.92 7.16 -8.54
N ILE A 355 17.40 6.28 -9.41
CA ILE A 355 16.15 5.56 -9.12
C ILE A 355 16.35 4.56 -7.98
N CYS A 356 17.48 3.85 -7.89
CA CYS A 356 17.76 2.97 -6.75
C CYS A 356 17.79 3.74 -5.43
N ILE A 357 18.45 4.90 -5.37
CA ILE A 357 18.47 5.74 -4.18
C ILE A 357 17.06 6.24 -3.86
N PHE A 358 16.29 6.69 -4.86
CA PHE A 358 14.90 7.07 -4.69
C PHE A 358 14.09 5.94 -4.03
N ILE A 359 14.16 4.72 -4.56
CA ILE A 359 13.45 3.54 -4.06
C ILE A 359 13.87 3.19 -2.63
N VAL A 360 15.16 3.24 -2.32
CA VAL A 360 15.68 2.97 -0.97
C VAL A 360 15.07 3.94 0.04
N PHE A 361 15.15 5.22 -0.23
CA PHE A 361 14.65 6.22 0.72
C PHE A 361 13.12 6.32 0.73
N PHE A 362 12.45 6.07 -0.39
CA PHE A 362 11.00 5.87 -0.41
C PHE A 362 10.58 4.71 0.50
N SER A 363 11.23 3.55 0.38
CA SER A 363 10.89 2.34 1.15
C SER A 363 11.11 2.48 2.66
N ILE A 364 12.03 3.35 3.08
CA ILE A 364 12.31 3.62 4.50
C ILE A 364 11.40 4.73 5.06
N GLY A 365 11.03 5.73 4.25
CA GLY A 365 10.29 6.91 4.69
C GLY A 365 8.89 7.02 4.10
N PHE A 366 8.75 7.65 2.94
CA PHE A 366 7.43 7.93 2.35
C PHE A 366 6.60 6.68 2.01
N GLY A 367 7.18 5.48 1.92
CA GLY A 367 6.44 4.22 1.74
C GLY A 367 5.58 3.88 2.96
N PRO A 368 6.18 3.51 4.09
CA PRO A 368 5.45 3.07 5.28
C PRO A 368 4.92 4.21 6.17
N VAL A 369 5.65 5.33 6.29
CA VAL A 369 5.37 6.35 7.31
C VAL A 369 4.01 7.05 7.14
N PRO A 370 3.52 7.43 5.93
CA PRO A 370 2.19 8.00 5.78
C PRO A 370 1.06 7.13 6.35
N TRP A 371 1.16 5.80 6.21
CA TRP A 371 0.19 4.85 6.76
C TRP A 371 0.29 4.75 8.28
N LEU A 372 1.50 4.77 8.83
CA LEU A 372 1.73 4.77 10.28
C LEU A 372 1.20 6.05 10.93
N VAL A 373 1.54 7.21 10.38
CA VAL A 373 1.07 8.51 10.87
C VAL A 373 -0.46 8.56 10.82
N MET A 374 -1.07 8.11 9.72
CA MET A 374 -2.53 8.02 9.61
C MET A 374 -3.12 7.17 10.75
N ALA A 375 -2.54 6.02 11.06
CA ALA A 375 -3.04 5.15 12.13
C ALA A 375 -2.84 5.74 13.54
N GLU A 376 -1.84 6.60 13.73
CA GLU A 376 -1.49 7.23 15.02
C GLU A 376 -2.24 8.55 15.29
N LEU A 377 -2.77 9.22 14.25
CA LEU A 377 -3.43 10.52 14.38
C LEU A 377 -4.86 10.46 14.91
N PHE A 378 -5.56 9.34 14.76
CA PHE A 378 -7.00 9.26 14.99
C PHE A 378 -7.36 8.38 16.17
N SER A 379 -8.37 8.82 16.94
CA SER A 379 -9.06 8.01 17.93
C SER A 379 -9.92 6.93 17.25
N GLU A 380 -10.22 5.86 17.97
CA GLU A 380 -10.90 4.68 17.43
C GLU A 380 -12.28 4.99 16.81
N ASP A 381 -12.98 6.03 17.28
CA ASP A 381 -14.29 6.47 16.78
C ASP A 381 -14.28 6.99 15.33
N VAL A 382 -13.16 7.54 14.87
CA VAL A 382 -13.03 8.12 13.51
C VAL A 382 -11.97 7.43 12.64
N LYS A 383 -11.12 6.59 13.23
CA LYS A 383 -9.95 5.96 12.59
C LYS A 383 -10.30 5.18 11.32
N SER A 384 -11.36 4.39 11.35
CA SER A 384 -11.79 3.56 10.21
C SER A 384 -12.19 4.44 9.02
N VAL A 385 -12.99 5.49 9.27
CA VAL A 385 -13.46 6.38 8.20
C VAL A 385 -12.33 7.27 7.68
N ALA A 386 -11.51 7.82 8.57
CA ALA A 386 -10.33 8.61 8.18
C ALA A 386 -9.34 7.76 7.36
N GLY A 387 -9.11 6.52 7.77
CA GLY A 387 -8.29 5.56 7.04
C GLY A 387 -8.85 5.23 5.64
N SER A 388 -10.17 5.06 5.53
CA SER A 388 -10.82 4.83 4.23
C SER A 388 -10.69 6.04 3.29
N ILE A 389 -10.86 7.26 3.81
CA ILE A 389 -10.68 8.49 3.02
C ILE A 389 -9.24 8.64 2.56
N ALA A 390 -8.27 8.47 3.47
CA ALA A 390 -6.85 8.57 3.17
C ALA A 390 -6.41 7.49 2.18
N GLY A 391 -6.84 6.23 2.37
CA GLY A 391 -6.55 5.11 1.47
C GLY A 391 -7.17 5.30 0.07
N THR A 392 -8.41 5.78 0.00
CA THR A 392 -9.06 6.12 -1.28
C THR A 392 -8.28 7.23 -2.00
N SER A 393 -7.85 8.28 -1.26
CA SER A 393 -7.03 9.37 -1.81
C SER A 393 -5.68 8.88 -2.32
N ASN A 394 -5.07 7.90 -1.63
CA ASN A 394 -3.82 7.26 -2.04
C ASN A 394 -3.97 6.54 -3.39
N TRP A 395 -4.93 5.62 -3.50
CA TRP A 395 -5.15 4.85 -4.72
C TRP A 395 -5.64 5.72 -5.89
N LEU A 396 -6.47 6.72 -5.63
CA LEU A 396 -6.89 7.71 -6.64
C LEU A 396 -5.68 8.51 -7.16
N SER A 397 -4.77 8.92 -6.28
CA SER A 397 -3.52 9.58 -6.66
C SER A 397 -2.61 8.64 -7.45
N ALA A 398 -2.53 7.38 -7.05
CA ALA A 398 -1.81 6.34 -7.81
C ALA A 398 -2.38 6.18 -9.22
N PHE A 399 -3.70 6.15 -9.36
CA PHE A 399 -4.39 6.13 -10.66
C PHE A 399 -3.99 7.33 -11.52
N MET A 400 -4.09 8.53 -10.96
CA MET A 400 -3.74 9.76 -11.68
C MET A 400 -2.29 9.76 -12.15
N VAL A 401 -1.34 9.44 -11.27
CA VAL A 401 0.09 9.41 -11.61
C VAL A 401 0.38 8.36 -12.69
N THR A 402 -0.17 7.15 -12.55
CA THR A 402 0.05 6.06 -13.51
C THR A 402 -0.53 6.40 -14.89
N LEU A 403 -1.69 7.04 -14.94
CA LEU A 403 -2.33 7.47 -16.20
C LEU A 403 -1.61 8.65 -16.84
N LEU A 404 -1.25 9.65 -16.04
CA LEU A 404 -0.70 10.91 -16.55
C LEU A 404 0.78 10.81 -16.92
N PHE A 405 1.55 9.93 -16.31
CA PHE A 405 2.99 9.85 -16.56
C PHE A 405 3.36 9.64 -18.03
N PRO A 406 2.82 8.66 -18.76
CA PRO A 406 3.13 8.50 -20.19
C PRO A 406 2.65 9.68 -21.03
N ILE A 407 1.50 10.29 -20.66
CA ILE A 407 0.96 11.47 -21.35
C ILE A 407 1.93 12.65 -21.20
N LEU A 408 2.39 12.93 -19.97
CA LEU A 408 3.36 14.00 -19.71
C LEU A 408 4.68 13.73 -20.41
N LYS A 409 5.22 12.51 -20.26
CA LYS A 409 6.47 12.10 -20.90
C LYS A 409 6.43 12.33 -22.42
N ASN A 410 5.33 11.96 -23.08
CA ASN A 410 5.19 12.11 -24.52
C ASN A 410 4.88 13.55 -24.98
N SER A 411 4.25 14.37 -24.12
CA SER A 411 3.82 15.75 -24.46
C SER A 411 4.88 16.80 -24.20
N ILE A 412 5.61 16.68 -23.08
CA ILE A 412 6.58 17.68 -22.63
C ILE A 412 8.01 17.14 -22.49
N GLY A 413 8.20 15.83 -22.75
CA GLY A 413 9.47 15.15 -22.59
C GLY A 413 9.72 14.54 -21.20
N PRO A 414 10.65 13.59 -21.08
CA PRO A 414 10.99 12.98 -19.79
C PRO A 414 11.65 13.95 -18.82
N GLY A 415 12.53 14.86 -19.27
CA GLY A 415 13.18 15.86 -18.42
C GLY A 415 12.20 16.71 -17.63
N PRO A 416 11.30 17.50 -18.26
CA PRO A 416 10.27 18.27 -17.59
C PRO A 416 9.35 17.44 -16.70
N THR A 417 9.04 16.20 -17.07
CA THR A 417 8.21 15.29 -16.28
C THR A 417 8.88 14.96 -14.94
N PHE A 418 10.19 14.68 -14.93
CA PHE A 418 10.92 14.45 -13.67
C PHE A 418 11.08 15.73 -12.84
N TRP A 419 11.17 16.91 -13.46
CA TRP A 419 11.12 18.18 -12.73
C TRP A 419 9.81 18.41 -11.99
N ILE A 420 8.67 17.98 -12.54
CA ILE A 420 7.38 18.01 -11.83
C ILE A 420 7.46 17.15 -10.56
N PHE A 421 7.99 15.91 -10.65
CA PHE A 421 8.17 15.06 -9.47
C PHE A 421 9.15 15.68 -8.45
N THR A 422 10.19 16.36 -8.91
CA THR A 422 11.12 17.10 -8.04
C THR A 422 10.40 18.17 -7.23
N VAL A 423 9.63 19.03 -7.90
CA VAL A 423 8.86 20.08 -7.22
C VAL A 423 7.91 19.48 -6.19
N ILE A 424 7.21 18.41 -6.52
CA ILE A 424 6.29 17.73 -5.60
C ILE A 424 7.05 17.11 -4.42
N ALA A 425 8.22 16.51 -4.63
CA ALA A 425 9.05 15.96 -3.56
C ALA A 425 9.58 17.05 -2.61
N VAL A 426 9.95 18.20 -3.15
CA VAL A 426 10.30 19.39 -2.34
C VAL A 426 9.11 19.88 -1.52
N LEU A 427 7.93 19.97 -2.13
CA LEU A 427 6.70 20.33 -1.41
C LEU A 427 6.36 19.31 -0.32
N ALA A 428 6.54 18.02 -0.57
CA ALA A 428 6.35 16.95 0.40
C ALA A 428 7.32 17.07 1.58
N PHE A 429 8.60 17.41 1.31
CA PHE A 429 9.60 17.69 2.32
C PHE A 429 9.20 18.91 3.17
N LEU A 430 8.86 20.04 2.55
CA LEU A 430 8.46 21.27 3.25
C LEU A 430 7.17 21.01 4.06
N TYR A 431 6.21 20.31 3.50
CA TYR A 431 4.99 19.94 4.21
C TYR A 431 5.29 19.09 5.46
N SER A 432 6.17 18.09 5.32
CA SER A 432 6.60 17.26 6.45
C SER A 432 7.36 18.07 7.51
N LEU A 433 8.13 19.09 7.08
CA LEU A 433 8.88 19.95 7.97
C LEU A 433 7.98 20.86 8.82
N PHE A 434 6.93 21.43 8.24
CA PHE A 434 6.13 22.47 8.90
C PHE A 434 4.84 21.95 9.53
N PHE A 435 4.23 20.89 8.96
CA PHE A 435 2.88 20.48 9.34
C PHE A 435 2.79 19.11 9.99
N VAL A 436 3.73 18.19 9.72
CA VAL A 436 3.64 16.84 10.28
C VAL A 436 4.24 16.80 11.67
N PRO A 437 3.46 16.44 12.71
CA PRO A 437 3.97 16.28 14.06
C PRO A 437 4.83 15.01 14.18
N GLU A 438 5.75 14.97 15.15
CA GLU A 438 6.39 13.71 15.52
C GLU A 438 5.43 12.91 16.42
N THR A 439 5.06 11.71 15.94
CA THR A 439 4.07 10.86 16.62
C THR A 439 4.71 9.72 17.40
N LYS A 440 6.00 9.45 17.21
CA LYS A 440 6.71 8.35 17.87
C LYS A 440 6.60 8.42 19.39
N GLY A 441 6.09 7.35 20.00
CA GLY A 441 6.03 7.19 21.45
C GLY A 441 5.04 8.13 22.15
N LYS A 442 4.18 8.81 21.39
CA LYS A 442 3.14 9.70 21.94
C LYS A 442 1.79 9.04 21.97
N THR A 443 1.03 9.39 22.98
CA THR A 443 -0.38 8.99 23.11
C THR A 443 -1.26 9.80 22.16
N ILE A 444 -2.43 9.27 21.83
CA ILE A 444 -3.42 9.96 20.98
C ILE A 444 -3.77 11.34 21.55
N ILE A 445 -3.88 11.46 22.89
CA ILE A 445 -4.19 12.71 23.58
C ILE A 445 -3.08 13.74 23.34
N GLU A 446 -1.82 13.37 23.54
CA GLU A 446 -0.68 14.26 23.31
C GLU A 446 -0.59 14.71 21.85
N ILE A 447 -0.89 13.81 20.89
CA ILE A 447 -0.93 14.16 19.46
C ILE A 447 -2.05 15.16 19.18
N GLN A 448 -3.24 14.96 19.77
CA GLN A 448 -4.36 15.88 19.62
C GLN A 448 -4.08 17.25 20.25
N GLU A 449 -3.40 17.31 21.38
CA GLU A 449 -2.96 18.57 22.00
C GLU A 449 -1.96 19.32 21.11
N MET A 450 -1.02 18.63 20.49
CA MET A 450 -0.11 19.24 19.51
C MET A 450 -0.86 19.80 18.30
N LEU A 451 -1.86 19.09 17.80
CA LEU A 451 -2.68 19.54 16.68
C LEU A 451 -3.57 20.73 17.06
N SER A 452 -3.98 20.85 18.33
CA SER A 452 -4.77 21.99 18.84
C SER A 452 -3.95 23.25 19.12
N GLY A 453 -2.61 23.19 19.01
CA GLY A 453 -1.71 24.31 19.32
C GLY A 453 -1.57 24.56 20.82
N GLY A 454 -1.58 23.50 21.64
CA GLY A 454 -1.38 23.58 23.09
C GLY A 454 -2.63 24.04 23.90
N LYS A 455 -3.79 24.16 23.24
CA LYS A 455 -5.05 24.34 23.97
C LYS A 455 -5.49 22.98 24.50
N SER A 456 -5.53 22.83 25.84
CA SER A 456 -6.06 21.66 26.50
C SER A 456 -7.43 21.30 25.91
N VAL A 457 -7.54 20.09 25.39
CA VAL A 457 -8.82 19.53 24.90
C VAL A 457 -9.59 19.11 26.15
N ASN A 458 -10.25 20.07 26.82
CA ASN A 458 -11.19 19.76 27.87
C ASN A 458 -12.29 18.88 27.24
N ASN A 459 -12.38 17.65 27.73
CA ASN A 459 -13.51 16.76 27.50
C ASN A 459 -14.83 17.47 27.90
N SER A 460 -15.50 18.06 26.91
CA SER A 460 -16.90 18.50 27.05
C SER A 460 -17.84 17.28 26.96
N SER A 461 -17.63 16.31 27.83
CA SER A 461 -18.55 15.19 28.07
C SER A 461 -18.71 14.97 29.57
N GLY A 462 -19.23 16.01 30.27
CA GLY A 462 -19.42 15.86 31.72
C GLY A 462 -19.85 17.11 32.46
N ALA A 463 -20.61 18.02 31.85
CA ALA A 463 -21.14 19.17 32.56
C ALA A 463 -22.59 19.47 32.16
N ASP A 464 -23.49 18.50 32.39
CA ASP A 464 -24.93 18.72 32.48
C ASP A 464 -25.56 17.67 33.41
N LYS A 465 -25.07 17.62 34.65
CA LYS A 465 -25.75 17.01 35.80
C LYS A 465 -25.22 17.65 37.06
N GLU A 466 -25.66 18.86 37.33
CA GLU A 466 -25.81 19.44 38.66
C GLU A 466 -26.38 20.84 38.50
N GLN A 467 -27.69 20.91 38.40
CA GLN A 467 -28.57 21.99 38.88
C GLN A 467 -30.00 21.63 38.50
N THR A 468 -30.63 20.90 39.37
CA THR A 468 -31.96 21.07 40.03
C THR A 468 -32.35 19.82 40.76
#